data_6e2d3fe2ee6c1dd0fcede9328332abdd
#
_entry.id   6e2d3fe2ee6c1dd0fcede9328332abdd
#
_cell.length_a   1.000
_cell.length_b   1.000
_cell.length_c   1.000
_cell.angle_alpha   90.00
_cell.angle_beta   90.00
_cell.angle_gamma   90.00
#
_symmetry.space_group_name_H-M   'P 1'
#
loop_
_entity.id
_entity.type
_entity.pdbx_description
1 polymer ?
#
loop_
_entity_poly.entity_id
_entity_poly.type
_entity_poly.pdbx_seq_one_letter_code
_entity_poly.pdbx_strand_id
1 'polypeptide(L)'
;SEMCIRDRLKIRKDNGMIKIITGIRRCGKSFLLFVLFKKYLLESGVDNDHIIEIALDGIENEELRDPKKCYQHIKERVEDDRKYYLLLDEVQFMSRFEEVLNSLLRISNIDVYVTGSNSKFLSSDIVTEFRGRGDEIRIYPLSFAEFYAAFDGDYDDAWEEYMIYGGLPQVLQFSVERQKAEYLKNIFTNVYIKDVVERNKLRNVDEIDTLVDILASAIGAPTNPTKISNTFKSERGINYSNKTISNHIDYLVEAFLISKADRYDIKGRKYVGANLKYYFSD
;
A
#
# COMPACT_ATOMS: atom_id res chain seq x y z
N SER A 1 22.33 -6.89 -1.37
CA SER A 1 21.64 -6.55 -0.12
C SER A 1 20.42 -5.73 -0.46
N GLU A 2 19.25 -6.24 -0.19
CA GLU A 2 18.03 -5.45 -0.30
C GLU A 2 18.14 -4.27 0.65
N MET A 3 17.96 -3.07 0.10
CA MET A 3 18.04 -1.83 0.84
C MET A 3 16.83 -1.76 1.80
N CYS A 4 17.09 -1.65 3.10
CA CYS A 4 16.05 -1.52 4.12
C CYS A 4 15.07 -0.42 3.72
N ILE A 5 13.77 -0.67 3.93
CA ILE A 5 12.70 0.27 3.54
C ILE A 5 12.91 1.66 4.11
N ARG A 6 13.45 1.76 5.34
CA ARG A 6 13.87 3.02 5.97
C ARG A 6 14.93 3.75 5.13
N ASP A 7 15.85 3.03 4.51
CA ASP A 7 16.92 3.63 3.71
C ASP A 7 16.37 4.20 2.38
N ARG A 8 15.27 3.64 1.87
CA ARG A 8 14.57 4.20 0.71
C ARG A 8 14.02 5.60 0.99
N LEU A 9 13.49 5.85 2.19
CA LEU A 9 13.04 7.19 2.60
C LEU A 9 14.21 8.17 2.76
N LYS A 10 15.32 7.71 3.38
CA LYS A 10 16.53 8.53 3.59
C LYS A 10 17.14 9.04 2.28
N ILE A 11 17.27 8.16 1.28
CA ILE A 11 17.87 8.50 -0.02
C ILE A 11 17.02 9.53 -0.78
N ARG A 12 15.70 9.52 -0.56
CA ARG A 12 14.76 10.43 -1.22
C ARG A 12 14.53 11.75 -0.47
N LYS A 13 15.11 11.88 0.71
CA LYS A 13 15.02 13.08 1.53
C LYS A 13 15.52 14.29 0.76
N ASP A 14 14.78 15.39 0.87
CA ASP A 14 15.11 16.69 0.28
C ASP A 14 15.25 16.71 -1.26
N ASN A 15 14.62 15.77 -1.98
CA ASN A 15 14.68 15.70 -3.44
C ASN A 15 13.68 16.61 -4.18
N GLY A 16 12.92 17.44 -3.44
CA GLY A 16 11.95 18.38 -4.00
C GLY A 16 10.65 17.72 -4.53
N MET A 17 10.48 16.41 -4.32
CA MET A 17 9.30 15.66 -4.73
C MET A 17 8.44 15.29 -3.51
N ILE A 18 7.15 15.01 -3.75
CA ILE A 18 6.29 14.41 -2.73
C ILE A 18 6.64 12.93 -2.62
N LYS A 19 7.06 12.47 -1.45
CA LYS A 19 7.27 11.04 -1.17
C LYS A 19 5.95 10.39 -0.86
N ILE A 20 5.52 9.48 -1.73
CA ILE A 20 4.22 8.81 -1.67
C ILE A 20 4.45 7.37 -1.23
N ILE A 21 4.10 7.07 0.02
CA ILE A 21 4.27 5.75 0.62
C ILE A 21 2.99 4.95 0.40
N THR A 22 3.08 3.93 -0.44
CA THR A 22 1.96 3.05 -0.81
C THR A 22 2.16 1.64 -0.28
N GLY A 23 1.11 0.85 -0.28
CA GLY A 23 1.15 -0.56 0.12
C GLY A 23 -0.16 -1.01 0.76
N ILE A 24 -0.30 -2.33 0.92
CA ILE A 24 -1.48 -2.96 1.51
C ILE A 24 -1.79 -2.38 2.90
N ARG A 25 -3.05 -2.38 3.29
CA ARG A 25 -3.43 -1.99 4.67
C ARG A 25 -2.73 -2.88 5.69
N ARG A 26 -2.34 -2.32 6.85
CA ARG A 26 -1.66 -3.01 7.95
C ARG A 26 -0.23 -3.48 7.69
N CYS A 27 0.39 -3.14 6.54
CA CYS A 27 1.81 -3.46 6.29
C CYS A 27 2.82 -2.54 7.02
N GLY A 28 2.38 -1.61 7.86
CA GLY A 28 3.26 -0.79 8.68
C GLY A 28 3.61 0.60 8.14
N LYS A 29 2.87 1.17 7.17
CA LYS A 29 3.12 2.50 6.59
C LYS A 29 3.20 3.61 7.63
N SER A 30 2.19 3.72 8.50
CA SER A 30 2.12 4.73 9.57
C SER A 30 3.25 4.56 10.58
N PHE A 31 3.60 3.32 10.94
CA PHE A 31 4.73 3.02 11.82
C PHE A 31 6.06 3.43 11.19
N LEU A 32 6.26 3.13 9.91
CA LEU A 32 7.44 3.57 9.18
C LEU A 32 7.57 5.09 9.18
N LEU A 33 6.46 5.81 8.96
CA LEU A 33 6.45 7.25 8.83
C LEU A 33 6.63 7.94 10.19
N PHE A 34 5.75 7.64 11.15
CA PHE A 34 5.68 8.36 12.44
C PHE A 34 6.66 7.84 13.50
N VAL A 35 7.14 6.60 13.37
CA VAL A 35 8.07 6.04 14.35
C VAL A 35 9.49 5.97 13.78
N LEU A 36 9.69 5.20 12.72
CA LEU A 36 11.03 4.92 12.22
C LEU A 36 11.65 6.11 11.50
N PHE A 37 10.91 6.78 10.64
CA PHE A 37 11.42 7.92 9.88
C PHE A 37 11.53 9.17 10.75
N LYS A 38 10.56 9.45 11.61
CA LYS A 38 10.64 10.51 12.61
C LYS A 38 11.86 10.35 13.51
N LYS A 39 12.08 9.15 14.04
CA LYS A 39 13.28 8.84 14.83
C LYS A 39 14.55 9.17 14.07
N TYR A 40 14.64 8.76 12.80
CA TYR A 40 15.78 9.09 11.96
C TYR A 40 15.96 10.61 11.77
N LEU A 41 14.90 11.38 11.56
CA LEU A 41 14.99 12.85 11.44
C LEU A 41 15.55 13.48 12.72
N LEU A 42 15.05 13.09 13.88
CA LEU A 42 15.52 13.55 15.18
C LEU A 42 17.00 13.19 15.40
N GLU A 43 17.40 11.95 15.13
CA GLU A 43 18.79 11.49 15.21
C GLU A 43 19.72 12.22 14.21
N SER A 44 19.16 12.75 13.12
CA SER A 44 19.88 13.55 12.12
C SER A 44 19.97 15.03 12.49
N GLY A 45 19.48 15.43 13.69
CA GLY A 45 19.57 16.80 14.20
C GLY A 45 18.41 17.70 13.78
N VAL A 46 17.30 17.14 13.28
CA VAL A 46 16.08 17.91 13.02
C VAL A 46 15.34 18.14 14.34
N ASP A 47 15.02 19.38 14.66
CA ASP A 47 14.23 19.70 15.85
C ASP A 47 12.80 19.18 15.72
N ASN A 48 12.21 18.74 16.83
CA ASN A 48 10.86 18.18 16.83
C ASN A 48 9.80 19.16 16.30
N ASP A 49 9.98 20.47 16.54
CA ASP A 49 9.06 21.51 16.06
C ASP A 49 9.10 21.71 14.53
N HIS A 50 10.12 21.15 13.87
CA HIS A 50 10.27 21.13 12.42
C HIS A 50 9.73 19.84 11.78
N ILE A 51 9.08 18.97 12.58
CA ILE A 51 8.40 17.77 12.11
C ILE A 51 6.89 17.94 12.34
N ILE A 52 6.13 18.09 11.26
CA ILE A 52 4.69 18.29 11.30
C ILE A 52 4.03 16.93 11.00
N GLU A 53 3.35 16.36 11.99
CA GLU A 53 2.68 15.07 11.89
C GLU A 53 1.17 15.27 11.87
N ILE A 54 0.48 14.68 10.89
CA ILE A 54 -0.98 14.73 10.78
C ILE A 54 -1.49 13.35 10.34
N ALA A 55 -2.24 12.65 11.20
CA ALA A 55 -2.96 11.42 10.87
C ALA A 55 -4.42 11.77 10.55
N LEU A 56 -4.78 11.73 9.27
CA LEU A 56 -6.10 12.18 8.81
C LEU A 56 -7.24 11.19 9.08
N ASP A 57 -6.92 9.96 9.46
CA ASP A 57 -7.90 8.98 9.94
C ASP A 57 -8.29 9.21 11.41
N GLY A 58 -7.45 9.90 12.20
CA GLY A 58 -7.73 10.25 13.59
C GLY A 58 -8.87 11.27 13.73
N ILE A 59 -9.68 11.09 14.80
CA ILE A 59 -10.80 12.00 15.10
C ILE A 59 -10.30 13.39 15.52
N GLU A 60 -9.14 13.47 16.13
CA GLU A 60 -8.47 14.71 16.55
C GLU A 60 -8.11 15.61 15.36
N ASN A 61 -7.97 15.02 14.17
CA ASN A 61 -7.64 15.73 12.94
C ASN A 61 -8.82 15.80 11.95
N GLU A 62 -10.05 15.52 12.41
CA GLU A 62 -11.22 15.51 11.53
C GLU A 62 -11.42 16.84 10.79
N GLU A 63 -11.15 17.97 11.45
CA GLU A 63 -11.24 19.28 10.80
C GLU A 63 -10.18 19.49 9.69
N LEU A 64 -9.03 18.83 9.80
CA LEU A 64 -7.96 18.90 8.80
C LEU A 64 -8.24 18.04 7.56
N ARG A 65 -9.37 17.31 7.52
CA ARG A 65 -9.85 16.68 6.29
C ARG A 65 -10.42 17.72 5.30
N ASP A 66 -10.68 18.95 5.76
CA ASP A 66 -10.93 20.09 4.88
C ASP A 66 -9.60 20.59 4.28
N PRO A 67 -9.48 20.64 2.93
CA PRO A 67 -8.24 21.03 2.25
C PRO A 67 -7.71 22.41 2.66
N LYS A 68 -8.61 23.39 2.84
CA LYS A 68 -8.21 24.75 3.19
C LYS A 68 -7.70 24.84 4.62
N LYS A 69 -8.42 24.18 5.55
CA LYS A 69 -7.99 24.13 6.96
C LYS A 69 -6.65 23.41 7.10
N CYS A 70 -6.47 22.29 6.42
CA CYS A 70 -5.20 21.57 6.43
C CYS A 70 -4.04 22.41 5.89
N TYR A 71 -4.21 23.01 4.73
CA TYR A 71 -3.19 23.89 4.15
C TYR A 71 -2.82 25.07 5.07
N GLN A 72 -3.84 25.72 5.64
CA GLN A 72 -3.63 26.84 6.56
C GLN A 72 -2.90 26.40 7.84
N HIS A 73 -3.33 25.28 8.44
CA HIS A 73 -2.70 24.70 9.62
C HIS A 73 -1.21 24.39 9.38
N ILE A 74 -0.89 23.77 8.24
CA ILE A 74 0.52 23.47 7.89
C ILE A 74 1.31 24.78 7.71
N LYS A 75 0.73 25.77 7.02
CA LYS A 75 1.38 27.04 6.76
C LYS A 75 1.69 27.82 8.05
N GLU A 76 0.79 27.78 9.02
CA GLU A 76 0.96 28.43 10.33
C GLU A 76 2.06 27.76 11.18
N ARG A 77 2.32 26.45 10.95
CA ARG A 77 3.38 25.69 11.62
C ARG A 77 4.78 25.94 11.03
N VAL A 78 4.86 26.54 9.85
CA VAL A 78 6.14 26.91 9.20
C VAL A 78 6.50 28.34 9.61
N GLU A 79 7.24 28.49 10.71
CA GLU A 79 7.49 29.76 11.36
C GLU A 79 8.82 30.43 10.94
N ASP A 80 9.76 29.62 10.41
CA ASP A 80 11.09 30.11 10.02
C ASP A 80 11.56 29.52 8.66
N ASP A 81 12.76 29.90 8.23
CA ASP A 81 13.31 29.47 6.93
C ASP A 81 14.02 28.09 6.99
N ARG A 82 14.10 27.46 8.16
CA ARG A 82 14.70 26.15 8.31
C ARG A 82 13.84 25.08 7.64
N LYS A 83 14.41 23.91 7.42
CA LYS A 83 13.71 22.81 6.75
C LYS A 83 12.67 22.15 7.66
N TYR A 84 11.44 22.04 7.17
CA TYR A 84 10.33 21.34 7.79
C TYR A 84 10.07 20.02 7.09
N TYR A 85 9.68 19.02 7.84
CA TYR A 85 9.28 17.71 7.34
C TYR A 85 7.80 17.47 7.65
N LEU A 86 6.99 17.39 6.61
CA LEU A 86 5.56 17.15 6.74
C LEU A 86 5.29 15.66 6.55
N LEU A 87 4.76 15.04 7.58
CA LEU A 87 4.37 13.63 7.62
C LEU A 87 2.84 13.54 7.67
N LEU A 88 2.21 13.21 6.53
CA LEU A 88 0.75 13.12 6.37
C LEU A 88 0.34 11.67 6.19
N ASP A 89 -0.42 11.12 7.13
CA ASP A 89 -0.90 9.75 7.06
C ASP A 89 -2.34 9.70 6.55
N GLU A 90 -2.63 8.67 5.72
CA GLU A 90 -3.93 8.34 5.15
C GLU A 90 -4.61 9.55 4.44
N VAL A 91 -3.85 10.24 3.55
CA VAL A 91 -4.30 11.48 2.90
C VAL A 91 -5.58 11.36 2.08
N GLN A 92 -6.01 10.15 1.70
CA GLN A 92 -7.29 9.94 1.00
C GLN A 92 -8.53 10.29 1.83
N PHE A 93 -8.38 10.50 3.15
CA PHE A 93 -9.46 11.05 3.98
C PHE A 93 -9.73 12.53 3.71
N MET A 94 -8.78 13.24 3.11
CA MET A 94 -8.96 14.62 2.67
C MET A 94 -9.49 14.66 1.24
N SER A 95 -10.56 15.39 1.00
CA SER A 95 -11.02 15.68 -0.35
C SER A 95 -10.02 16.59 -1.06
N ARG A 96 -9.77 16.38 -2.36
CA ARG A 96 -8.87 17.23 -3.16
C ARG A 96 -7.46 17.37 -2.54
N PHE A 97 -6.95 16.32 -1.90
CA PHE A 97 -5.63 16.32 -1.27
C PHE A 97 -4.51 16.65 -2.27
N GLU A 98 -4.69 16.31 -3.54
CA GLU A 98 -3.74 16.59 -4.63
C GLU A 98 -3.49 18.10 -4.78
N GLU A 99 -4.53 18.92 -4.65
CA GLU A 99 -4.40 20.38 -4.72
C GLU A 99 -3.62 20.93 -3.53
N VAL A 100 -3.83 20.37 -2.35
CA VAL A 100 -3.08 20.74 -1.14
C VAL A 100 -1.61 20.41 -1.31
N LEU A 101 -1.31 19.17 -1.72
CA LEU A 101 0.07 18.70 -1.90
C LEU A 101 0.81 19.50 -2.98
N ASN A 102 0.15 19.79 -4.11
CA ASN A 102 0.72 20.65 -5.15
C ASN A 102 0.97 22.09 -4.67
N SER A 103 0.14 22.59 -3.76
CA SER A 103 0.31 23.93 -3.17
C SER A 103 1.48 23.95 -2.18
N LEU A 104 1.65 22.88 -1.40
CA LEU A 104 2.77 22.73 -0.45
C LEU A 104 4.12 22.64 -1.16
N LEU A 105 4.21 22.09 -2.35
CA LEU A 105 5.46 22.07 -3.14
C LEU A 105 5.97 23.47 -3.53
N ARG A 106 5.15 24.52 -3.39
CA ARG A 106 5.57 25.90 -3.63
C ARG A 106 6.27 26.52 -2.43
N ILE A 107 6.21 25.85 -1.29
CA ILE A 107 6.89 26.27 -0.06
C ILE A 107 8.25 25.57 -0.06
N SER A 108 9.33 26.32 -0.32
CA SER A 108 10.66 25.78 -0.62
C SER A 108 11.32 25.01 0.53
N ASN A 109 10.93 25.32 1.75
CA ASN A 109 11.50 24.73 2.97
C ASN A 109 10.64 23.61 3.59
N ILE A 110 9.64 23.07 2.87
CA ILE A 110 8.89 21.88 3.30
C ILE A 110 9.30 20.68 2.47
N ASP A 111 9.59 19.57 3.12
CA ASP A 111 9.76 18.25 2.51
C ASP A 111 8.56 17.36 2.87
N VAL A 112 7.85 16.84 1.86
CA VAL A 112 6.51 16.25 2.03
C VAL A 112 6.55 14.74 1.89
N TYR A 113 6.02 14.04 2.90
CA TYR A 113 5.84 12.59 2.96
C TYR A 113 4.37 12.27 3.22
N VAL A 114 3.78 11.46 2.38
CA VAL A 114 2.37 11.09 2.51
C VAL A 114 2.20 9.58 2.46
N THR A 115 1.23 9.08 3.20
CA THR A 115 0.80 7.69 3.03
C THR A 115 -0.62 7.62 2.49
N GLY A 116 -0.89 6.49 1.85
CA GLY A 116 -2.24 6.09 1.49
C GLY A 116 -2.33 4.60 1.25
N SER A 117 -3.41 4.02 1.70
CA SER A 117 -3.71 2.59 1.52
C SER A 117 -4.62 2.33 0.31
N ASN A 118 -4.85 3.34 -0.52
CA ASN A 118 -5.84 3.34 -1.58
C ASN A 118 -5.18 3.42 -2.96
N SER A 119 -5.73 2.68 -3.92
CA SER A 119 -5.37 2.70 -5.34
C SER A 119 -5.53 4.07 -6.03
N LYS A 120 -6.27 5.01 -5.44
CA LYS A 120 -6.25 6.40 -5.91
C LYS A 120 -4.84 6.97 -5.95
N PHE A 121 -3.91 6.41 -5.16
CA PHE A 121 -2.48 6.73 -5.23
C PHE A 121 -1.71 5.99 -6.32
N LEU A 122 -2.31 4.98 -6.95
CA LEU A 122 -1.69 4.20 -8.02
C LEU A 122 -2.27 4.46 -9.39
N SER A 123 -3.40 5.16 -9.45
CA SER A 123 -3.94 5.49 -10.75
C SER A 123 -2.89 6.31 -11.50
N SER A 124 -2.79 6.06 -12.79
CA SER A 124 -2.13 6.93 -13.76
C SER A 124 -2.44 8.42 -13.51
N ASP A 125 -3.53 8.69 -12.81
CA ASP A 125 -4.02 10.00 -12.43
C ASP A 125 -3.10 10.70 -11.43
N ILE A 126 -2.55 10.02 -10.42
CA ILE A 126 -1.62 10.65 -9.45
C ILE A 126 -0.27 10.95 -10.10
N VAL A 127 0.27 10.01 -10.86
CA VAL A 127 1.49 10.28 -11.65
C VAL A 127 1.25 11.44 -12.61
N THR A 128 0.03 11.53 -13.16
CA THR A 128 -0.37 12.62 -14.06
C THR A 128 -0.69 13.90 -13.30
N GLU A 129 -1.37 13.85 -12.16
CA GLU A 129 -1.73 15.03 -11.36
C GLU A 129 -0.53 15.67 -10.68
N PHE A 130 0.40 14.90 -10.17
CA PHE A 130 1.65 15.44 -9.66
C PHE A 130 2.65 15.81 -10.76
N ARG A 131 2.32 15.57 -12.04
CA ARG A 131 3.12 15.99 -13.19
C ARG A 131 4.62 15.65 -13.05
N GLY A 132 4.92 14.44 -12.61
CA GLY A 132 6.30 14.01 -12.37
C GLY A 132 6.93 14.54 -11.07
N ARG A 133 6.14 15.07 -10.13
CA ARG A 133 6.61 15.56 -8.82
C ARG A 133 6.34 14.59 -7.67
N GLY A 134 5.81 13.41 -7.95
CA GLY A 134 5.62 12.32 -6.99
C GLY A 134 6.74 11.28 -7.10
N ASP A 135 7.25 10.86 -5.96
CA ASP A 135 8.24 9.77 -5.83
C ASP A 135 7.62 8.64 -5.01
N GLU A 136 7.21 7.57 -5.69
CA GLU A 136 6.51 6.46 -5.06
C GLU A 136 7.48 5.51 -4.34
N ILE A 137 7.09 5.15 -3.11
CA ILE A 137 7.80 4.18 -2.28
C ILE A 137 6.81 3.12 -1.87
N ARG A 138 6.81 2.00 -2.59
CA ARG A 138 5.94 0.87 -2.26
C ARG A 138 6.51 0.06 -1.09
N ILE A 139 5.65 -0.15 -0.09
CA ILE A 139 5.91 -0.98 1.09
C ILE A 139 5.15 -2.28 0.96
N TYR A 140 5.85 -3.35 1.26
CA TYR A 140 5.30 -4.69 1.36
C TYR A 140 5.20 -5.11 2.83
N PRO A 141 4.45 -6.15 3.17
CA PRO A 141 4.62 -6.86 4.43
C PRO A 141 6.09 -7.20 4.70
N LEU A 142 6.43 -7.53 5.93
CA LEU A 142 7.81 -7.83 6.30
C LEU A 142 8.38 -8.94 5.40
N SER A 143 9.57 -8.72 4.86
CA SER A 143 10.35 -9.80 4.28
C SER A 143 10.73 -10.80 5.38
N PHE A 144 11.06 -12.04 5.00
CA PHE A 144 11.48 -13.04 6.00
C PHE A 144 12.64 -12.54 6.88
N ALA A 145 13.60 -11.81 6.30
CA ALA A 145 14.71 -11.26 7.06
C ALA A 145 14.27 -10.23 8.12
N GLU A 146 13.30 -9.37 7.78
CA GLU A 146 12.71 -8.39 8.70
C GLU A 146 11.84 -9.07 9.76
N PHE A 147 11.06 -10.08 9.34
CA PHE A 147 10.25 -10.90 10.23
C PHE A 147 11.13 -11.61 11.26
N TYR A 148 12.18 -12.33 10.81
CA TYR A 148 13.11 -13.04 11.67
C TYR A 148 13.86 -12.11 12.63
N ALA A 149 14.23 -10.93 12.20
CA ALA A 149 14.87 -9.95 13.07
C ALA A 149 13.99 -9.46 14.25
N ALA A 150 12.66 -9.61 14.13
CA ALA A 150 11.69 -9.24 15.15
C ALA A 150 11.02 -10.43 15.84
N PHE A 151 11.32 -11.64 15.39
CA PHE A 151 10.76 -12.88 15.92
C PHE A 151 11.53 -13.35 17.16
N ASP A 152 10.80 -13.78 18.20
CA ASP A 152 11.38 -14.34 19.42
C ASP A 152 11.43 -15.88 19.32
N GLY A 153 12.47 -16.40 18.67
CA GLY A 153 12.67 -17.83 18.42
C GLY A 153 13.84 -18.10 17.49
N ASP A 154 14.04 -19.35 17.13
CA ASP A 154 15.09 -19.71 16.22
C ASP A 154 14.69 -19.51 14.74
N TYR A 155 15.64 -19.82 13.84
CA TYR A 155 15.45 -19.63 12.40
C TYR A 155 14.37 -20.56 11.81
N ASP A 156 14.34 -21.82 12.25
CA ASP A 156 13.44 -22.81 11.70
C ASP A 156 12.00 -22.55 12.15
N ASP A 157 11.80 -22.19 13.42
CA ASP A 157 10.52 -21.75 13.96
C ASP A 157 10.02 -20.49 13.25
N ALA A 158 10.89 -19.50 13.06
CA ALA A 158 10.55 -18.27 12.34
C ALA A 158 10.16 -18.55 10.88
N TRP A 159 10.86 -19.48 10.24
CA TRP A 159 10.57 -19.86 8.86
C TRP A 159 9.21 -20.55 8.72
N GLU A 160 8.90 -21.48 9.63
CA GLU A 160 7.60 -22.16 9.68
C GLU A 160 6.45 -21.16 9.91
N GLU A 161 6.61 -20.28 10.90
CA GLU A 161 5.65 -19.21 11.19
C GLU A 161 5.42 -18.28 9.97
N TYR A 162 6.50 -17.85 9.35
CA TYR A 162 6.43 -16.97 8.18
C TYR A 162 5.75 -17.63 6.98
N MET A 163 6.02 -18.92 6.75
CA MET A 163 5.40 -19.70 5.67
C MET A 163 3.89 -19.91 5.88
N ILE A 164 3.44 -19.98 7.13
CA ILE A 164 2.02 -20.20 7.47
C ILE A 164 1.24 -18.89 7.56
N TYR A 165 1.81 -17.87 8.18
CA TYR A 165 1.09 -16.65 8.56
C TYR A 165 1.51 -15.39 7.80
N GLY A 166 2.55 -15.48 6.95
CA GLY A 166 3.03 -14.36 6.16
C GLY A 166 3.78 -13.28 6.94
N GLY A 167 3.91 -12.10 6.33
CA GLY A 167 4.75 -11.01 6.82
C GLY A 167 3.99 -9.81 7.40
N LEU A 168 2.68 -9.90 7.66
CA LEU A 168 1.98 -8.78 8.29
C LEU A 168 2.52 -8.54 9.72
N PRO A 169 3.02 -7.31 10.05
CA PRO A 169 3.73 -7.06 11.31
C PRO A 169 2.93 -7.42 12.57
N GLN A 170 1.61 -7.29 12.53
CA GLN A 170 0.74 -7.57 13.68
C GLN A 170 0.74 -9.06 14.07
N VAL A 171 1.06 -9.96 13.15
CA VAL A 171 1.12 -11.40 13.42
C VAL A 171 2.16 -11.71 14.52
N LEU A 172 3.27 -10.99 14.54
CA LEU A 172 4.32 -11.12 15.55
C LEU A 172 3.86 -10.78 16.99
N GLN A 173 2.72 -10.09 17.15
CA GLN A 173 2.19 -9.72 18.47
C GLN A 173 1.32 -10.82 19.09
N PHE A 174 0.97 -11.87 18.34
CA PHE A 174 0.14 -12.97 18.82
C PHE A 174 0.99 -14.19 19.14
N SER A 175 0.81 -14.72 20.35
CA SER A 175 1.48 -15.94 20.79
C SER A 175 0.67 -17.23 20.51
N VAL A 176 -0.60 -17.10 20.11
CA VAL A 176 -1.51 -18.23 19.90
C VAL A 176 -1.86 -18.34 18.42
N GLU A 177 -1.61 -19.51 17.82
CA GLU A 177 -1.87 -19.79 16.40
C GLU A 177 -3.31 -19.45 15.97
N ARG A 178 -4.28 -19.82 16.78
CA ARG A 178 -5.69 -19.51 16.51
C ARG A 178 -5.94 -18.01 16.39
N GLN A 179 -5.30 -17.18 17.21
CA GLN A 179 -5.44 -15.72 17.14
C GLN A 179 -4.83 -15.16 15.84
N LYS A 180 -3.69 -15.71 15.42
CA LYS A 180 -3.05 -15.35 14.12
C LYS A 180 -3.99 -15.66 12.96
N ALA A 181 -4.52 -16.87 12.90
CA ALA A 181 -5.44 -17.30 11.85
C ALA A 181 -6.75 -16.49 11.84
N GLU A 182 -7.35 -16.23 12.99
CA GLU A 182 -8.56 -15.41 13.12
C GLU A 182 -8.29 -13.96 12.71
N TYR A 183 -7.14 -13.39 13.08
CA TYR A 183 -6.74 -12.05 12.67
C TYR A 183 -6.58 -11.95 11.15
N LEU A 184 -5.85 -12.87 10.53
CA LEU A 184 -5.62 -12.86 9.08
C LEU A 184 -6.93 -13.02 8.31
N LYS A 185 -7.79 -13.95 8.72
CA LYS A 185 -9.13 -14.12 8.14
C LYS A 185 -9.96 -12.85 8.26
N ASN A 186 -9.95 -12.21 9.43
CA ASN A 186 -10.68 -10.98 9.66
C ASN A 186 -10.16 -9.83 8.79
N ILE A 187 -8.83 -9.66 8.70
CA ILE A 187 -8.21 -8.65 7.83
C ILE A 187 -8.58 -8.90 6.37
N PHE A 188 -8.47 -10.13 5.91
CA PHE A 188 -8.80 -10.48 4.54
C PHE A 188 -10.26 -10.12 4.20
N THR A 189 -11.20 -10.63 4.99
CA THR A 189 -12.64 -10.48 4.70
C THR A 189 -13.14 -9.06 4.96
N ASN A 190 -12.86 -8.51 6.15
CA ASN A 190 -13.48 -7.27 6.63
C ASN A 190 -12.68 -6.01 6.30
N VAL A 191 -11.41 -6.14 5.88
CA VAL A 191 -10.62 -4.99 5.50
C VAL A 191 -10.35 -5.00 4.01
N TYR A 192 -9.75 -6.06 3.47
CA TYR A 192 -9.30 -6.07 2.09
C TYR A 192 -10.47 -6.24 1.12
N ILE A 193 -11.24 -7.32 1.26
CA ILE A 193 -12.34 -7.60 0.33
C ILE A 193 -13.42 -6.55 0.44
N LYS A 194 -13.79 -6.16 1.66
CA LYS A 194 -14.77 -5.10 1.89
C LYS A 194 -14.33 -3.77 1.25
N ASP A 195 -13.07 -3.39 1.38
CA ASP A 195 -12.54 -2.17 0.79
C ASP A 195 -12.62 -2.19 -0.76
N VAL A 196 -12.29 -3.33 -1.38
CA VAL A 196 -12.40 -3.53 -2.83
C VAL A 196 -13.87 -3.43 -3.28
N VAL A 197 -14.77 -4.09 -2.57
CA VAL A 197 -16.22 -4.12 -2.88
C VAL A 197 -16.86 -2.74 -2.75
N GLU A 198 -16.65 -2.06 -1.62
CA GLU A 198 -17.25 -0.74 -1.36
C GLU A 198 -16.72 0.31 -2.33
N ARG A 199 -15.43 0.33 -2.58
CA ARG A 199 -14.78 1.27 -3.48
C ARG A 199 -15.27 1.16 -4.92
N ASN A 200 -15.40 -0.06 -5.41
CA ASN A 200 -15.79 -0.32 -6.78
C ASN A 200 -17.31 -0.52 -6.93
N LYS A 201 -18.08 -0.30 -5.84
CA LYS A 201 -19.54 -0.44 -5.79
C LYS A 201 -20.01 -1.80 -6.34
N LEU A 202 -19.28 -2.85 -5.99
CA LEU A 202 -19.60 -4.20 -6.43
C LEU A 202 -20.83 -4.72 -5.71
N ARG A 203 -21.70 -5.42 -6.42
CA ARG A 203 -22.95 -5.94 -5.87
C ARG A 203 -22.80 -7.29 -5.21
N ASN A 204 -21.76 -8.02 -5.55
CA ASN A 204 -21.61 -9.44 -5.20
C ASN A 204 -20.20 -9.68 -4.61
N VAL A 205 -20.13 -9.85 -3.31
CA VAL A 205 -18.86 -10.11 -2.58
C VAL A 205 -18.31 -11.50 -2.94
N ASP A 206 -19.21 -12.50 -3.06
CA ASP A 206 -18.85 -13.91 -3.33
C ASP A 206 -18.07 -14.08 -4.64
N GLU A 207 -18.26 -13.17 -5.59
CA GLU A 207 -17.51 -13.17 -6.86
C GLU A 207 -16.03 -12.87 -6.67
N ILE A 208 -15.73 -11.92 -5.81
CA ILE A 208 -14.35 -11.53 -5.50
C ILE A 208 -13.67 -12.64 -4.68
N ASP A 209 -14.36 -13.19 -3.67
CA ASP A 209 -13.83 -14.29 -2.88
C ASP A 209 -13.50 -15.50 -3.75
N THR A 210 -14.43 -15.90 -4.64
CA THR A 210 -14.19 -17.01 -5.58
C THR A 210 -13.03 -16.70 -6.54
N LEU A 211 -12.92 -15.45 -7.02
CA LEU A 211 -11.80 -15.06 -7.88
C LEU A 211 -10.46 -15.17 -7.14
N VAL A 212 -10.42 -14.76 -5.87
CA VAL A 212 -9.23 -14.89 -5.03
C VAL A 212 -8.84 -16.35 -4.85
N ASP A 213 -9.80 -17.23 -4.56
CA ASP A 213 -9.56 -18.68 -4.43
C ASP A 213 -8.97 -19.27 -5.72
N ILE A 214 -9.54 -18.91 -6.90
CA ILE A 214 -9.02 -19.36 -8.20
C ILE A 214 -7.60 -18.84 -8.43
N LEU A 215 -7.32 -17.58 -8.12
CA LEU A 215 -5.99 -17.00 -8.27
C LEU A 215 -4.99 -17.64 -7.31
N ALA A 216 -5.39 -17.94 -6.07
CA ALA A 216 -4.56 -18.59 -5.07
C ALA A 216 -4.19 -20.02 -5.51
N SER A 217 -5.15 -20.78 -6.06
CA SER A 217 -4.89 -22.12 -6.59
C SER A 217 -3.97 -22.14 -7.82
N ALA A 218 -3.91 -21.02 -8.54
CA ALA A 218 -3.10 -20.83 -9.76
C ALA A 218 -1.86 -19.96 -9.54
N ILE A 219 -1.42 -19.78 -8.29
CA ILE A 219 -0.31 -18.90 -7.97
C ILE A 219 0.95 -19.27 -8.76
N GLY A 220 1.59 -18.28 -9.38
CA GLY A 220 2.77 -18.48 -10.21
C GLY A 220 2.55 -19.27 -11.50
N ALA A 221 1.36 -19.82 -11.74
CA ALA A 221 1.00 -20.46 -13.00
C ALA A 221 0.53 -19.45 -14.06
N PRO A 222 0.86 -19.65 -15.33
CA PRO A 222 0.37 -18.79 -16.40
C PRO A 222 -1.17 -18.90 -16.56
N THR A 223 -1.88 -17.80 -16.37
CA THR A 223 -3.33 -17.75 -16.51
C THR A 223 -3.77 -16.50 -17.29
N ASN A 224 -5.04 -16.45 -17.64
CA ASN A 224 -5.67 -15.31 -18.30
C ASN A 224 -7.17 -15.25 -17.95
N PRO A 225 -7.86 -14.12 -18.22
CA PRO A 225 -9.28 -13.97 -17.90
C PRO A 225 -10.18 -15.06 -18.51
N THR A 226 -9.84 -15.57 -19.69
CA THR A 226 -10.61 -16.65 -20.33
C THR A 226 -10.53 -17.98 -19.56
N LYS A 227 -9.32 -18.36 -19.12
CA LYS A 227 -9.15 -19.56 -18.29
C LYS A 227 -9.90 -19.44 -16.97
N ILE A 228 -9.80 -18.26 -16.31
CA ILE A 228 -10.50 -17.97 -15.06
C ILE A 228 -12.02 -18.02 -15.26
N SER A 229 -12.56 -17.42 -16.32
CA SER A 229 -13.99 -17.48 -16.68
C SER A 229 -14.46 -18.93 -16.87
N ASN A 230 -13.67 -19.76 -17.54
CA ASN A 230 -13.98 -21.17 -17.73
C ASN A 230 -14.02 -21.94 -16.38
N THR A 231 -13.10 -21.62 -15.46
CA THR A 231 -13.09 -22.21 -14.11
C THR A 231 -14.35 -21.80 -13.32
N PHE A 232 -14.75 -20.53 -13.35
CA PHE A 232 -16.03 -20.09 -12.75
C PHE A 232 -17.22 -20.85 -13.29
N LYS A 233 -17.27 -21.06 -14.61
CA LYS A 233 -18.35 -21.79 -15.26
C LYS A 233 -18.36 -23.26 -14.86
N SER A 234 -17.20 -23.93 -14.79
CA SER A 234 -17.11 -25.35 -14.45
C SER A 234 -17.37 -25.62 -12.97
N GLU A 235 -16.89 -24.76 -12.06
CA GLU A 235 -16.97 -25.00 -10.62
C GLU A 235 -18.25 -24.44 -9.97
N ARG A 236 -18.76 -23.31 -10.47
CA ARG A 236 -19.90 -22.60 -9.87
C ARG A 236 -21.11 -22.48 -10.79
N GLY A 237 -21.00 -22.90 -12.05
CA GLY A 237 -22.08 -22.74 -13.04
C GLY A 237 -22.34 -21.29 -13.45
N ILE A 238 -21.45 -20.37 -13.09
CA ILE A 238 -21.61 -18.92 -13.32
C ILE A 238 -20.81 -18.52 -14.56
N ASN A 239 -21.44 -17.75 -15.44
CA ASN A 239 -20.82 -17.32 -16.69
C ASN A 239 -20.42 -15.84 -16.58
N TYR A 240 -19.15 -15.58 -16.26
CA TYR A 240 -18.59 -14.22 -16.24
C TYR A 240 -17.92 -13.86 -17.55
N SER A 241 -18.11 -12.62 -17.98
CA SER A 241 -17.38 -12.11 -19.14
C SER A 241 -15.89 -11.94 -18.80
N ASN A 242 -15.03 -12.13 -19.81
CA ASN A 242 -13.60 -11.89 -19.66
C ASN A 242 -13.31 -10.44 -19.18
N LYS A 243 -14.15 -9.47 -19.59
CA LYS A 243 -14.05 -8.07 -19.17
C LYS A 243 -14.34 -7.92 -17.68
N THR A 244 -15.37 -8.59 -17.16
CA THR A 244 -15.70 -8.58 -15.72
C THR A 244 -14.55 -9.14 -14.90
N ILE A 245 -14.01 -10.29 -15.30
CA ILE A 245 -12.85 -10.92 -14.64
C ILE A 245 -11.63 -9.99 -14.68
N SER A 246 -11.31 -9.39 -15.83
CA SER A 246 -10.21 -8.41 -15.93
C SER A 246 -10.39 -7.25 -14.97
N ASN A 247 -11.58 -6.66 -14.91
CA ASN A 247 -11.87 -5.54 -14.02
C ASN A 247 -11.68 -5.94 -12.54
N HIS A 248 -12.18 -7.11 -12.14
CA HIS A 248 -12.02 -7.59 -10.76
C HIS A 248 -10.55 -7.86 -10.41
N ILE A 249 -9.77 -8.40 -11.35
CA ILE A 249 -8.32 -8.55 -11.19
C ILE A 249 -7.65 -7.17 -11.02
N ASP A 250 -8.05 -6.19 -11.83
CA ASP A 250 -7.51 -4.82 -11.73
C ASP A 250 -7.82 -4.21 -10.35
N TYR A 251 -9.02 -4.40 -9.82
CA TYR A 251 -9.39 -3.95 -8.47
C TYR A 251 -8.52 -4.59 -7.37
N LEU A 252 -8.19 -5.88 -7.49
CA LEU A 252 -7.29 -6.56 -6.54
C LEU A 252 -5.85 -6.04 -6.66
N VAL A 253 -5.39 -5.75 -7.89
CA VAL A 253 -4.08 -5.12 -8.12
C VAL A 253 -4.04 -3.71 -7.54
N GLU A 254 -5.08 -2.93 -7.78
CA GLU A 254 -5.22 -1.59 -7.25
C GLU A 254 -5.28 -1.55 -5.72
N ALA A 255 -5.85 -2.57 -5.08
CA ALA A 255 -5.85 -2.74 -3.63
C ALA A 255 -4.51 -3.26 -3.08
N PHE A 256 -3.50 -3.45 -3.92
CA PHE A 256 -2.21 -4.05 -3.59
C PHE A 256 -2.27 -5.51 -3.08
N LEU A 257 -3.39 -6.19 -3.26
CA LEU A 257 -3.55 -7.58 -2.81
C LEU A 257 -2.77 -8.55 -3.69
N ILE A 258 -2.73 -8.26 -4.99
CA ILE A 258 -2.00 -9.08 -5.97
C ILE A 258 -1.11 -8.20 -6.86
N SER A 259 -0.09 -8.82 -7.42
CA SER A 259 0.78 -8.23 -8.43
C SER A 259 0.70 -9.05 -9.72
N LYS A 260 0.69 -8.36 -10.87
CA LYS A 260 0.80 -8.98 -12.20
C LYS A 260 2.27 -9.08 -12.56
N ALA A 261 2.70 -10.24 -13.06
CA ALA A 261 4.00 -10.43 -13.66
C ALA A 261 3.84 -10.74 -15.15
N ASP A 262 4.38 -9.83 -15.97
CA ASP A 262 4.41 -9.99 -17.40
C ASP A 262 5.46 -11.02 -17.82
N ARG A 263 5.17 -11.74 -18.90
CA ARG A 263 6.16 -12.60 -19.50
C ARG A 263 7.25 -11.75 -20.18
N TYR A 264 8.48 -11.87 -19.71
CA TYR A 264 9.62 -11.28 -20.41
C TYR A 264 10.00 -12.16 -21.63
N ASP A 265 9.94 -11.57 -22.84
CA ASP A 265 10.39 -12.21 -24.07
C ASP A 265 11.54 -11.41 -24.68
N ILE A 266 12.74 -11.99 -24.65
CA ILE A 266 13.97 -11.39 -25.19
C ILE A 266 13.84 -11.07 -26.69
N LYS A 267 12.97 -11.78 -27.42
CA LYS A 267 12.73 -11.59 -28.86
C LYS A 267 11.67 -10.52 -29.22
N GLY A 268 11.07 -9.87 -28.22
CA GLY A 268 10.33 -8.62 -28.37
C GLY A 268 9.02 -8.65 -29.16
N ARG A 269 8.42 -9.79 -29.49
CA ARG A 269 7.28 -9.87 -30.42
C ARG A 269 5.97 -10.48 -29.87
N LYS A 270 5.86 -10.81 -28.58
CA LYS A 270 4.67 -11.54 -28.05
C LYS A 270 4.12 -11.00 -26.72
N TYR A 271 4.01 -9.69 -26.57
CA TYR A 271 3.42 -9.11 -25.33
C TYR A 271 1.89 -9.03 -25.37
N VAL A 272 1.28 -8.98 -26.55
CA VAL A 272 -0.18 -8.83 -26.66
C VAL A 272 -0.86 -10.20 -26.54
N GLY A 273 -1.66 -10.39 -25.48
CA GLY A 273 -2.44 -11.60 -25.25
C GLY A 273 -1.67 -12.76 -24.58
N ALA A 274 -0.46 -12.52 -24.05
CA ALA A 274 0.27 -13.52 -23.30
C ALA A 274 -0.43 -13.83 -21.97
N ASN A 275 -0.32 -15.08 -21.49
CA ASN A 275 -0.73 -15.43 -20.15
C ASN A 275 0.13 -14.68 -19.13
N LEU A 276 -0.51 -14.10 -18.13
CA LEU A 276 0.14 -13.43 -16.99
C LEU A 276 0.31 -14.41 -15.83
N LYS A 277 1.21 -14.08 -14.94
CA LYS A 277 1.28 -14.72 -13.62
C LYS A 277 0.81 -13.72 -12.57
N TYR A 278 0.18 -14.23 -11.54
CA TYR A 278 -0.29 -13.42 -10.42
C TYR A 278 0.36 -13.92 -9.14
N TYR A 279 0.69 -12.99 -8.26
CA TYR A 279 1.31 -13.26 -6.96
C TYR A 279 0.60 -12.40 -5.91
N PHE A 280 0.30 -12.98 -4.77
CA PHE A 280 -0.23 -12.23 -3.63
C PHE A 280 0.89 -11.39 -2.99
N SER A 281 0.50 -10.33 -2.29
CA SER A 281 1.46 -9.42 -1.64
C SER A 281 1.94 -9.95 -0.28
N ASP A 282 1.21 -10.94 0.24
CA ASP A 282 1.55 -11.67 1.47
C ASP A 282 1.07 -13.11 1.35
#